data_d65a34f35bd067f8c23a295565061af6
#
_entry.id   d65a34f35bd067f8c23a295565061af6
#
_cell.length_a   1.000
_cell.length_b   1.000
_cell.length_c   1.000
_cell.angle_alpha   90.00
_cell.angle_beta   90.00
_cell.angle_gamma   90.00
#
_symmetry.space_group_name_H-M   'P 1'
#
loop_
_entity.id
_entity.type
_entity.pdbx_description
1 polymer ?
#
loop_
_entity_poly.entity_id
_entity_poly.type
_entity_poly.pdbx_seq_one_letter_code
_entity_poly.pdbx_strand_id
1 'polypeptide(L)'
;MRVGSKNFSEQLVLGEIVAQHLENRLHGHVSRKLGLGGTLLAQQAMVSGAIDVYPEYTGTALTGVLKLPLPADRTQVLELVRRGYAQWGLQWMEPLGFENTFAMAIRRADSPGITLTEAGRARSWRLGAGYEFAHRPDGLPGLLSTYGLRMHGSPKTMDLGLLYQALVRNQVDMVAANSTDGLLSVLPLQVLQDDKHYFPPYDCALVVREAALRDFPGLREALQELSGRITGDTMRRLNYELDGRHRPAREIARGFLRGAGLQ
;
A
#
# COMPACT_ATOMS: atom_id res chain seq x y z
N MET A 1 -16.24 -0.50 19.14
CA MET A 1 -15.15 -1.01 18.29
C MET A 1 -14.32 0.15 17.78
N ARG A 2 -13.01 -0.04 17.52
CA ARG A 2 -12.07 1.01 17.13
C ARG A 2 -11.32 0.58 15.88
N VAL A 3 -11.45 1.36 14.81
CA VAL A 3 -10.72 1.17 13.55
C VAL A 3 -9.54 2.10 13.51
N GLY A 4 -8.34 1.56 13.24
CA GLY A 4 -7.10 2.31 13.09
C GLY A 4 -6.64 2.43 11.65
N SER A 5 -5.70 3.32 11.39
CA SER A 5 -4.94 3.37 10.13
C SER A 5 -3.56 4.00 10.32
N LYS A 6 -2.67 3.74 9.39
CA LYS A 6 -1.42 4.49 9.24
C LYS A 6 -1.70 5.91 8.70
N ASN A 7 -0.66 6.77 8.65
CA ASN A 7 -0.77 8.21 8.42
C ASN A 7 -0.60 8.65 6.95
N PHE A 8 -0.94 7.83 5.99
CA PHE A 8 -0.90 8.20 4.57
C PHE A 8 -2.26 7.98 3.88
N SER A 9 -2.49 8.65 2.78
CA SER A 9 -3.77 8.83 2.09
C SER A 9 -4.56 7.53 1.89
N GLU A 10 -3.92 6.51 1.31
CA GLU A 10 -4.55 5.20 1.09
C GLU A 10 -5.10 4.59 2.38
N GLN A 11 -4.33 4.67 3.45
CA GLN A 11 -4.71 4.11 4.75
C GLN A 11 -5.88 4.87 5.39
N LEU A 12 -5.97 6.18 5.18
CA LEU A 12 -7.12 6.98 5.66
C LEU A 12 -8.41 6.56 4.93
N VAL A 13 -8.33 6.37 3.61
CA VAL A 13 -9.47 5.89 2.81
C VAL A 13 -9.88 4.47 3.22
N LEU A 14 -8.93 3.55 3.35
CA LEU A 14 -9.18 2.18 3.79
C LEU A 14 -9.78 2.14 5.21
N GLY A 15 -9.24 2.94 6.13
CA GLY A 15 -9.77 3.05 7.49
C GLY A 15 -11.23 3.53 7.51
N GLU A 16 -11.58 4.49 6.66
CA GLU A 16 -12.97 4.94 6.51
C GLU A 16 -13.86 3.91 5.84
N ILE A 17 -13.38 3.18 4.83
CA ILE A 17 -14.11 2.06 4.21
C ILE A 17 -14.45 1.01 5.27
N VAL A 18 -13.46 0.57 6.04
CA VAL A 18 -13.65 -0.43 7.10
C VAL A 18 -14.62 0.09 8.16
N ALA A 19 -14.42 1.32 8.64
CA ALA A 19 -15.26 1.88 9.70
C ALA A 19 -16.73 1.99 9.28
N GLN A 20 -17.01 2.54 8.09
CA GLN A 20 -18.38 2.71 7.60
C GLN A 20 -19.03 1.35 7.28
N HIS A 21 -18.29 0.41 6.70
CA HIS A 21 -18.80 -0.94 6.44
C HIS A 21 -19.22 -1.64 7.73
N LEU A 22 -18.37 -1.57 8.76
CA LEU A 22 -18.68 -2.16 10.06
C LEU A 22 -19.83 -1.47 10.77
N GLU A 23 -19.98 -0.14 10.66
CA GLU A 23 -21.16 0.58 11.16
C GLU A 23 -22.45 0.08 10.50
N ASN A 24 -22.42 -0.15 9.18
CA ASN A 24 -23.57 -0.66 8.44
C ASN A 24 -23.93 -2.10 8.80
N ARG A 25 -22.92 -2.99 8.92
CA ARG A 25 -23.16 -4.42 9.15
C ARG A 25 -23.47 -4.77 10.59
N LEU A 26 -22.85 -4.08 11.53
CA LEU A 26 -23.01 -4.37 12.97
C LEU A 26 -23.97 -3.42 13.68
N HIS A 27 -24.55 -2.46 12.95
CA HIS A 27 -25.49 -1.46 13.47
C HIS A 27 -25.00 -0.75 14.74
N GLY A 28 -23.68 -0.56 14.84
CA GLY A 28 -23.01 0.00 16.02
C GLY A 28 -22.05 1.14 15.68
N HIS A 29 -21.74 1.95 16.68
CA HIS A 29 -20.76 3.03 16.53
C HIS A 29 -19.33 2.50 16.44
N VAL A 30 -18.57 2.96 15.42
CA VAL A 30 -17.15 2.67 15.23
C VAL A 30 -16.32 3.94 15.48
N SER A 31 -15.45 3.89 16.49
CA SER A 31 -14.50 4.96 16.77
C SER A 31 -13.33 4.90 15.76
N ARG A 32 -13.02 6.02 15.15
CA ARG A 32 -11.93 6.17 14.19
C ARG A 32 -10.66 6.63 14.90
N LYS A 33 -9.59 5.84 14.79
CA LYS A 33 -8.24 6.15 15.24
C LYS A 33 -7.31 6.17 14.04
N LEU A 34 -7.63 7.04 13.06
CA LEU A 34 -6.93 7.13 11.79
C LEU A 34 -5.71 8.02 11.90
N GLY A 35 -4.70 7.74 11.07
CA GLY A 35 -3.48 8.55 11.02
C GLY A 35 -2.55 8.36 12.21
N LEU A 36 -2.49 7.18 12.82
CA LEU A 36 -1.70 6.90 14.03
C LEU A 36 -0.17 7.05 13.84
N GLY A 37 0.31 7.08 12.61
CA GLY A 37 1.73 7.08 12.29
C GLY A 37 2.11 5.89 11.42
N GLY A 38 3.37 5.45 11.50
CA GLY A 38 3.89 4.33 10.72
C GLY A 38 3.52 2.96 11.29
N THR A 39 4.03 1.91 10.63
CA THR A 39 3.74 0.49 10.92
C THR A 39 3.95 0.11 12.39
N LEU A 40 5.05 0.52 13.02
CA LEU A 40 5.34 0.13 14.40
C LEU A 40 4.35 0.74 15.40
N LEU A 41 3.90 1.98 15.19
CA LEU A 41 2.89 2.62 16.04
C LEU A 41 1.52 1.96 15.88
N ALA A 42 1.12 1.61 14.64
CA ALA A 42 -0.12 0.88 14.39
C ALA A 42 -0.07 -0.52 15.03
N GLN A 43 1.06 -1.23 14.92
CA GLN A 43 1.26 -2.53 15.57
C GLN A 43 1.16 -2.42 17.10
N GLN A 44 1.80 -1.43 17.71
CA GLN A 44 1.69 -1.19 19.17
C GLN A 44 0.25 -0.90 19.59
N ALA A 45 -0.48 -0.11 18.80
CA ALA A 45 -1.89 0.19 19.07
C ALA A 45 -2.78 -1.06 19.00
N MET A 46 -2.48 -2.00 18.08
CA MET A 46 -3.15 -3.31 18.03
C MET A 46 -2.85 -4.17 19.26
N VAL A 47 -1.57 -4.32 19.60
CA VAL A 47 -1.14 -5.17 20.73
C VAL A 47 -1.66 -4.64 22.05
N SER A 48 -1.62 -3.32 22.26
CA SER A 48 -2.16 -2.68 23.48
C SER A 48 -3.69 -2.64 23.55
N GLY A 49 -4.37 -2.96 22.43
CA GLY A 49 -5.82 -2.86 22.34
C GLY A 49 -6.34 -1.43 22.20
N ALA A 50 -5.51 -0.47 21.81
CA ALA A 50 -5.96 0.90 21.50
C ALA A 50 -6.80 0.95 20.23
N ILE A 51 -6.58 0.02 19.29
CA ILE A 51 -7.42 -0.25 18.10
C ILE A 51 -7.76 -1.73 18.01
N ASP A 52 -8.84 -2.08 17.30
CA ASP A 52 -9.35 -3.44 17.19
C ASP A 52 -9.11 -4.04 15.80
N VAL A 53 -9.04 -3.20 14.76
CA VAL A 53 -8.77 -3.59 13.37
C VAL A 53 -8.08 -2.46 12.61
N TYR A 54 -7.17 -2.80 11.70
CA TYR A 54 -6.56 -1.85 10.76
C TYR A 54 -6.08 -2.53 9.47
N PRO A 55 -5.94 -1.81 8.34
CA PRO A 55 -5.34 -2.34 7.11
C PRO A 55 -3.81 -2.36 7.25
N GLU A 56 -3.18 -3.47 6.84
CA GLU A 56 -1.73 -3.64 6.82
C GLU A 56 -1.29 -4.38 5.54
N TYR A 57 0.00 -4.29 5.21
CA TYR A 57 0.58 -4.93 4.04
C TYR A 57 1.47 -6.10 4.45
N THR A 58 1.28 -7.25 3.81
CA THR A 58 1.93 -8.50 4.20
C THR A 58 3.45 -8.40 4.20
N GLY A 59 4.05 -7.84 3.15
CA GLY A 59 5.50 -7.65 3.07
C GLY A 59 6.05 -6.70 4.13
N THR A 60 5.33 -5.59 4.41
CA THR A 60 5.71 -4.65 5.47
C THR A 60 5.66 -5.29 6.85
N ALA A 61 4.61 -6.06 7.14
CA ALA A 61 4.48 -6.77 8.40
C ALA A 61 5.59 -7.81 8.59
N LEU A 62 5.90 -8.57 7.53
CA LEU A 62 6.94 -9.58 7.59
C LEU A 62 8.32 -8.97 7.85
N THR A 63 8.71 -7.97 7.05
CA THR A 63 10.05 -7.37 7.14
C THR A 63 10.17 -6.33 8.25
N GLY A 64 9.15 -5.47 8.39
CA GLY A 64 9.17 -4.35 9.32
C GLY A 64 8.88 -4.73 10.77
N VAL A 65 7.96 -5.67 11.00
CA VAL A 65 7.53 -6.09 12.35
C VAL A 65 8.19 -7.39 12.77
N LEU A 66 8.03 -8.45 11.95
CA LEU A 66 8.54 -9.78 12.29
C LEU A 66 10.05 -9.94 12.05
N LYS A 67 10.67 -9.03 11.29
CA LYS A 67 12.09 -9.06 10.94
C LYS A 67 12.51 -10.37 10.24
N LEU A 68 11.60 -10.94 9.44
CA LEU A 68 11.85 -12.13 8.67
C LEU A 68 12.18 -11.78 7.21
N PRO A 69 12.95 -12.62 6.51
CA PRO A 69 13.19 -12.47 5.08
C PRO A 69 11.87 -12.60 4.30
N LEU A 70 11.79 -11.91 3.17
CA LEU A 70 10.57 -11.84 2.37
C LEU A 70 10.65 -12.80 1.18
N PRO A 71 9.85 -13.89 1.17
CA PRO A 71 9.74 -14.79 0.04
C PRO A 71 9.07 -14.12 -1.17
N ALA A 72 9.34 -14.64 -2.37
CA ALA A 72 8.66 -14.19 -3.59
C ALA A 72 7.21 -14.71 -3.68
N ASP A 73 6.90 -15.82 -3.04
CA ASP A 73 5.57 -16.44 -3.02
C ASP A 73 4.63 -15.71 -2.05
N ARG A 74 3.57 -15.09 -2.57
CA ARG A 74 2.60 -14.32 -1.77
C ARG A 74 1.80 -15.16 -0.79
N THR A 75 1.53 -16.42 -1.12
CA THR A 75 0.82 -17.34 -0.22
C THR A 75 1.68 -17.65 1.00
N GLN A 76 2.96 -17.91 0.76
CA GLN A 76 3.93 -18.14 1.84
C GLN A 76 4.09 -16.91 2.73
N VAL A 77 4.12 -15.68 2.13
CA VAL A 77 4.19 -14.42 2.91
C VAL A 77 2.98 -14.29 3.83
N LEU A 78 1.76 -14.52 3.31
CA LEU A 78 0.52 -14.45 4.09
C LEU A 78 0.51 -15.47 5.24
N GLU A 79 0.95 -16.71 4.99
CA GLU A 79 1.05 -17.73 6.04
C GLU A 79 2.06 -17.36 7.13
N LEU A 80 3.21 -16.79 6.75
CA LEU A 80 4.23 -16.35 7.71
C LEU A 80 3.73 -15.22 8.61
N VAL A 81 3.05 -14.22 8.06
CA VAL A 81 2.48 -13.12 8.87
C VAL A 81 1.34 -13.63 9.76
N ARG A 82 0.48 -14.53 9.27
CA ARG A 82 -0.56 -15.16 10.09
C ARG A 82 0.03 -15.86 11.31
N ARG A 83 1.02 -16.71 11.11
CA ARG A 83 1.71 -17.41 12.20
C ARG A 83 2.42 -16.46 13.15
N GLY A 84 3.15 -15.47 12.61
CA GLY A 84 3.90 -14.52 13.42
C GLY A 84 3.01 -13.61 14.26
N TYR A 85 1.86 -13.17 13.75
CA TYR A 85 0.95 -12.27 14.46
C TYR A 85 0.07 -13.00 15.49
N ALA A 86 -0.12 -14.30 15.36
CA ALA A 86 -0.88 -15.12 16.32
C ALA A 86 -0.29 -15.04 17.74
N GLN A 87 1.03 -14.85 17.90
CA GLN A 87 1.67 -14.66 19.21
C GLN A 87 1.13 -13.45 20.01
N TRP A 88 0.55 -12.46 19.32
CA TRP A 88 -0.05 -11.26 19.93
C TRP A 88 -1.59 -11.31 19.96
N GLY A 89 -2.20 -12.47 19.64
CA GLY A 89 -3.66 -12.59 19.51
C GLY A 89 -4.23 -11.74 18.37
N LEU A 90 -3.49 -11.63 17.27
CA LEU A 90 -3.88 -10.89 16.08
C LEU A 90 -4.07 -11.85 14.90
N GLN A 91 -5.14 -11.66 14.14
CA GLN A 91 -5.45 -12.45 12.96
C GLN A 91 -5.42 -11.60 11.69
N TRP A 92 -4.88 -12.17 10.62
CA TRP A 92 -4.93 -11.61 9.28
C TRP A 92 -6.13 -12.17 8.53
N MET A 93 -6.98 -11.29 8.04
CA MET A 93 -8.07 -11.64 7.13
C MET A 93 -7.53 -11.97 5.73
N GLU A 94 -8.41 -12.37 4.82
CA GLU A 94 -8.03 -12.54 3.41
C GLU A 94 -7.69 -11.17 2.77
N PRO A 95 -6.79 -11.12 1.78
CA PRO A 95 -6.42 -9.88 1.11
C PRO A 95 -7.61 -9.13 0.51
N LEU A 96 -7.54 -7.81 0.54
CA LEU A 96 -8.58 -6.91 0.00
C LEU A 96 -8.70 -6.98 -1.53
N GLY A 97 -7.67 -7.48 -2.24
CA GLY A 97 -7.65 -7.66 -3.69
C GLY A 97 -6.66 -6.76 -4.44
N PHE A 98 -5.79 -6.07 -3.72
CA PHE A 98 -4.70 -5.26 -4.29
C PHE A 98 -3.43 -5.38 -3.46
N GLU A 99 -2.33 -5.00 -4.07
CA GLU A 99 -1.04 -4.82 -3.40
C GLU A 99 -0.55 -3.38 -3.56
N ASN A 100 0.21 -2.90 -2.59
CA ASN A 100 0.90 -1.62 -2.66
C ASN A 100 2.41 -1.86 -2.55
N THR A 101 3.03 -2.14 -3.69
CA THR A 101 4.47 -2.35 -3.84
C THR A 101 5.15 -1.11 -4.42
N PHE A 102 6.47 -1.07 -4.38
CA PHE A 102 7.21 -0.07 -5.16
C PHE A 102 7.00 -0.31 -6.66
N ALA A 103 6.98 0.79 -7.41
CA ALA A 103 6.87 0.77 -8.85
C ALA A 103 7.77 1.85 -9.45
N MET A 104 8.43 1.54 -10.57
CA MET A 104 9.23 2.53 -11.29
C MET A 104 8.38 3.16 -12.38
N ALA A 105 8.24 4.48 -12.35
CA ALA A 105 7.47 5.23 -13.32
C ALA A 105 8.34 6.19 -14.14
N ILE A 106 8.03 6.29 -15.43
CA ILE A 106 8.69 7.18 -16.39
C ILE A 106 7.64 7.98 -17.15
N ARG A 107 8.05 9.05 -17.84
CA ARG A 107 7.16 9.68 -18.85
C ARG A 107 6.90 8.71 -19.99
N ARG A 108 5.65 8.61 -20.41
CA ARG A 108 5.27 7.71 -21.53
C ARG A 108 6.02 8.02 -22.82
N ALA A 109 6.30 9.29 -23.08
CA ALA A 109 7.07 9.72 -24.25
C ALA A 109 8.53 9.22 -24.27
N ASP A 110 9.09 8.89 -23.10
CA ASP A 110 10.47 8.43 -22.96
C ASP A 110 10.62 6.91 -22.87
N SER A 111 9.51 6.18 -23.12
CA SER A 111 9.48 4.74 -22.89
C SER A 111 10.39 3.99 -23.87
N PRO A 112 11.39 3.23 -23.38
CA PRO A 112 12.20 2.35 -24.22
C PRO A 112 11.56 0.98 -24.46
N GLY A 113 10.42 0.72 -23.80
CA GLY A 113 9.72 -0.54 -23.71
C GLY A 113 8.83 -0.54 -22.48
N ILE A 114 8.34 -1.71 -22.06
CA ILE A 114 7.38 -1.83 -20.96
C ILE A 114 7.96 -2.41 -19.68
N THR A 115 9.20 -2.94 -19.71
CA THR A 115 9.79 -3.67 -18.57
C THR A 115 10.99 -2.95 -17.97
N LEU A 116 11.31 -3.28 -16.72
CA LEU A 116 12.53 -2.81 -16.05
C LEU A 116 13.80 -3.38 -16.70
N THR A 117 13.76 -4.60 -17.25
CA THR A 117 14.88 -5.16 -18.03
C THR A 117 15.17 -4.33 -19.28
N GLU A 118 14.15 -3.91 -20.02
CA GLU A 118 14.31 -3.04 -21.20
C GLU A 118 14.86 -1.67 -20.81
N ALA A 119 14.36 -1.09 -19.72
CA ALA A 119 14.88 0.18 -19.20
C ALA A 119 16.35 0.10 -18.78
N GLY A 120 16.81 -1.03 -18.21
CA GLY A 120 18.20 -1.26 -17.84
C GLY A 120 19.16 -1.25 -19.04
N ARG A 121 18.70 -1.72 -20.19
CA ARG A 121 19.48 -1.77 -21.44
C ARG A 121 19.50 -0.46 -22.22
N ALA A 122 18.45 0.35 -22.07
CA ALA A 122 18.20 1.50 -22.95
C ALA A 122 19.18 2.65 -22.74
N ARG A 123 19.28 3.17 -21.53
CA ARG A 123 20.08 4.37 -21.22
C ARG A 123 20.40 4.50 -19.73
N SER A 124 21.15 5.54 -19.39
CA SER A 124 21.30 5.99 -18.00
C SER A 124 20.14 6.92 -17.63
N TRP A 125 19.66 6.82 -16.37
CA TRP A 125 18.47 7.49 -15.88
C TRP A 125 18.81 8.48 -14.76
N ARG A 126 18.24 9.70 -14.82
CA ARG A 126 18.18 10.60 -13.66
C ARG A 126 17.03 10.13 -12.79
N LEU A 127 17.34 9.58 -11.61
CA LEU A 127 16.33 8.97 -10.72
C LEU A 127 15.90 9.97 -9.64
N GLY A 128 14.58 10.03 -9.41
CA GLY A 128 13.96 10.62 -8.23
C GLY A 128 13.38 9.53 -7.33
N ALA A 129 13.59 9.63 -6.01
CA ALA A 129 13.09 8.65 -5.05
C ALA A 129 12.80 9.28 -3.70
N GLY A 130 11.92 8.64 -2.91
CA GLY A 130 11.83 8.91 -1.48
C GLY A 130 13.08 8.43 -0.75
N TYR A 131 13.35 9.02 0.42
CA TYR A 131 14.56 8.72 1.21
C TYR A 131 14.67 7.23 1.54
N GLU A 132 13.59 6.60 1.99
CA GLU A 132 13.59 5.18 2.36
C GLU A 132 13.97 4.29 1.17
N PHE A 133 13.33 4.47 0.02
CA PHE A 133 13.61 3.70 -1.19
C PHE A 133 15.07 3.83 -1.63
N ALA A 134 15.64 5.02 -1.53
CA ALA A 134 17.01 5.27 -1.93
C ALA A 134 18.06 4.51 -1.10
N HIS A 135 17.74 4.18 0.16
CA HIS A 135 18.70 3.63 1.12
C HIS A 135 18.40 2.20 1.59
N ARG A 136 17.19 1.69 1.40
CA ARG A 136 16.83 0.32 1.80
C ARG A 136 17.50 -0.71 0.89
N PRO A 137 17.95 -1.86 1.42
CA PRO A 137 18.50 -2.95 0.61
C PRO A 137 17.52 -3.48 -0.45
N ASP A 138 16.24 -3.55 -0.10
CA ASP A 138 15.11 -3.95 -0.96
C ASP A 138 14.55 -2.79 -1.80
N GLY A 139 15.24 -1.65 -1.82
CA GLY A 139 14.95 -0.47 -2.64
C GLY A 139 15.92 -0.32 -3.80
N LEU A 140 16.50 0.88 -3.94
CA LEU A 140 17.34 1.25 -5.08
C LEU A 140 18.58 0.37 -5.26
N PRO A 141 19.39 0.07 -4.22
CA PRO A 141 20.63 -0.71 -4.42
C PRO A 141 20.38 -2.07 -5.07
N GLY A 142 19.40 -2.82 -4.57
CA GLY A 142 19.04 -4.11 -5.13
C GLY A 142 18.41 -4.00 -6.52
N LEU A 143 17.58 -2.97 -6.77
CA LEU A 143 16.96 -2.72 -8.07
C LEU A 143 18.03 -2.49 -9.15
N LEU A 144 19.03 -1.64 -8.88
CA LEU A 144 20.13 -1.36 -9.81
C LEU A 144 20.88 -2.64 -10.18
N SER A 145 21.19 -3.48 -9.18
CA SER A 145 21.88 -4.75 -9.38
C SER A 145 21.04 -5.74 -10.20
N THR A 146 19.77 -5.89 -9.86
CA THR A 146 18.86 -6.88 -10.48
C THR A 146 18.61 -6.60 -11.95
N TYR A 147 18.40 -5.33 -12.32
CA TYR A 147 18.02 -4.93 -13.67
C TYR A 147 19.18 -4.34 -14.48
N GLY A 148 20.37 -4.16 -13.88
CA GLY A 148 21.48 -3.49 -14.53
C GLY A 148 21.14 -2.03 -14.88
N LEU A 149 20.24 -1.40 -14.10
CA LEU A 149 19.87 0.00 -14.30
C LEU A 149 21.08 0.90 -14.07
N ARG A 150 21.37 1.75 -15.04
CA ARG A 150 22.46 2.72 -14.96
C ARG A 150 21.91 4.09 -14.58
N MET A 151 22.56 4.73 -13.61
CA MET A 151 22.17 6.06 -13.18
C MET A 151 23.03 7.14 -13.82
N HIS A 152 22.41 8.26 -14.11
CA HIS A 152 23.11 9.51 -14.46
C HIS A 152 23.21 10.39 -13.20
N GLY A 153 24.35 10.29 -12.50
CA GLY A 153 24.58 10.95 -11.21
C GLY A 153 23.91 10.24 -10.02
N SER A 154 23.92 10.89 -8.87
CA SER A 154 23.24 10.39 -7.66
C SER A 154 21.72 10.56 -7.74
N PRO A 155 20.93 9.69 -7.09
CA PRO A 155 19.48 9.85 -7.04
C PRO A 155 19.11 11.17 -6.35
N LYS A 156 18.10 11.86 -6.88
CA LYS A 156 17.51 13.02 -6.22
C LYS A 156 16.48 12.54 -5.20
N THR A 157 16.80 12.66 -3.92
CA THR A 157 15.86 12.35 -2.85
C THR A 157 14.93 13.54 -2.57
N MET A 158 13.63 13.28 -2.48
CA MET A 158 12.61 14.28 -2.20
C MET A 158 11.36 13.64 -1.61
N ASP A 159 10.46 14.47 -1.11
CA ASP A 159 9.15 14.02 -0.65
C ASP A 159 8.37 13.37 -1.80
N LEU A 160 7.63 12.29 -1.47
CA LEU A 160 6.89 11.50 -2.46
C LEU A 160 5.93 12.36 -3.31
N GLY A 161 5.28 13.35 -2.71
CA GLY A 161 4.39 14.28 -3.41
C GLY A 161 5.07 15.15 -4.48
N LEU A 162 6.40 15.33 -4.40
CA LEU A 162 7.17 16.12 -5.36
C LEU A 162 7.72 15.30 -6.53
N LEU A 163 7.77 13.97 -6.40
CA LEU A 163 8.36 13.08 -7.41
C LEU A 163 7.72 13.23 -8.79
N TYR A 164 6.40 13.26 -8.83
CA TYR A 164 5.66 13.37 -10.09
C TYR A 164 5.84 14.73 -10.76
N GLN A 165 5.91 15.80 -9.98
CA GLN A 165 6.20 17.13 -10.51
C GLN A 165 7.62 17.19 -11.08
N ALA A 166 8.60 16.60 -10.40
CA ALA A 166 9.98 16.53 -10.88
C ALA A 166 10.07 15.71 -12.18
N LEU A 167 9.31 14.62 -12.30
CA LEU A 167 9.23 13.79 -13.50
C LEU A 167 8.60 14.56 -14.68
N VAL A 168 7.44 15.17 -14.47
CA VAL A 168 6.72 15.94 -15.51
C VAL A 168 7.52 17.16 -15.96
N ARG A 169 8.23 17.84 -15.04
CA ARG A 169 9.10 19.00 -15.35
C ARG A 169 10.48 18.62 -15.89
N ASN A 170 10.70 17.36 -16.23
CA ASN A 170 11.97 16.86 -16.78
C ASN A 170 13.20 17.08 -15.88
N GLN A 171 13.01 17.20 -14.57
CA GLN A 171 14.10 17.30 -13.59
C GLN A 171 14.72 15.94 -13.28
N VAL A 172 13.92 14.88 -13.43
CA VAL A 172 14.31 13.47 -13.38
C VAL A 172 13.66 12.72 -14.56
N ASP A 173 14.15 11.52 -14.86
CA ASP A 173 13.65 10.70 -15.98
C ASP A 173 12.82 9.50 -15.51
N MET A 174 13.06 9.06 -14.28
CA MET A 174 12.41 7.93 -13.64
C MET A 174 12.18 8.26 -12.17
N VAL A 175 11.05 7.80 -11.63
CA VAL A 175 10.77 7.94 -10.19
C VAL A 175 10.39 6.59 -9.59
N ALA A 176 10.77 6.39 -8.32
CA ALA A 176 10.25 5.32 -7.50
C ALA A 176 8.92 5.79 -6.88
N ALA A 177 7.85 5.18 -7.30
CA ALA A 177 6.48 5.44 -6.89
C ALA A 177 5.92 4.24 -6.12
N ASN A 178 4.69 4.36 -5.60
CA ASN A 178 3.90 3.21 -5.15
C ASN A 178 2.93 2.79 -6.26
N SER A 179 2.69 1.49 -6.39
CA SER A 179 1.85 0.93 -7.45
C SER A 179 0.39 1.42 -7.42
N THR A 180 -0.05 1.92 -6.27
CA THR A 180 -1.41 2.45 -6.02
C THR A 180 -1.49 3.97 -6.04
N ASP A 181 -0.41 4.68 -6.34
CA ASP A 181 -0.42 6.15 -6.37
C ASP A 181 -1.45 6.69 -7.39
N GLY A 182 -2.33 7.57 -6.94
CA GLY A 182 -3.44 8.10 -7.73
C GLY A 182 -3.00 8.86 -8.98
N LEU A 183 -1.87 9.58 -8.90
CA LEU A 183 -1.34 10.35 -10.02
C LEU A 183 -0.88 9.49 -11.20
N LEU A 184 -0.59 8.20 -10.98
CA LEU A 184 -0.29 7.24 -12.06
C LEU A 184 -1.48 7.03 -13.01
N SER A 185 -2.71 7.27 -12.57
CA SER A 185 -3.92 7.09 -13.38
C SER A 185 -4.26 8.30 -14.27
N VAL A 186 -3.70 9.48 -13.99
CA VAL A 186 -4.10 10.74 -14.64
C VAL A 186 -2.97 11.47 -15.35
N LEU A 187 -1.72 11.22 -14.98
CA LEU A 187 -0.55 11.78 -15.67
C LEU A 187 -0.13 10.90 -16.87
N PRO A 188 0.50 11.49 -17.91
CA PRO A 188 0.99 10.75 -19.07
C PRO A 188 2.25 9.95 -18.72
N LEU A 189 2.14 9.09 -17.72
CA LEU A 189 3.21 8.26 -17.17
C LEU A 189 3.02 6.80 -17.61
N GLN A 190 4.09 6.05 -17.53
CA GLN A 190 4.12 4.60 -17.68
C GLN A 190 4.81 3.99 -16.48
N VAL A 191 4.15 3.04 -15.84
CA VAL A 191 4.75 2.15 -14.86
C VAL A 191 5.49 1.06 -15.62
N LEU A 192 6.75 0.83 -15.30
CA LEU A 192 7.55 -0.25 -15.85
C LEU A 192 7.22 -1.55 -15.13
N GLN A 193 7.02 -2.61 -15.91
CA GLN A 193 6.75 -3.94 -15.38
C GLN A 193 7.99 -4.51 -14.70
N ASP A 194 7.83 -5.00 -13.50
CA ASP A 194 8.84 -5.73 -12.73
C ASP A 194 8.93 -7.20 -13.22
N ASP A 195 9.56 -7.39 -14.37
CA ASP A 195 9.63 -8.67 -15.10
C ASP A 195 10.53 -9.74 -14.45
N LYS A 196 11.33 -9.36 -13.45
CA LYS A 196 12.13 -10.29 -12.64
C LYS A 196 11.58 -10.46 -11.21
N HIS A 197 10.42 -9.88 -10.91
CA HIS A 197 9.78 -9.96 -9.59
C HIS A 197 10.71 -9.53 -8.45
N TYR A 198 11.43 -8.42 -8.67
CA TYR A 198 12.35 -7.85 -7.67
C TYR A 198 11.60 -7.30 -6.45
N PHE A 199 10.49 -6.61 -6.71
CA PHE A 199 9.66 -6.11 -5.64
C PHE A 199 8.79 -7.23 -5.08
N PRO A 200 8.91 -7.52 -3.79
CA PRO A 200 8.14 -8.59 -3.19
C PRO A 200 6.65 -8.22 -3.06
N PRO A 201 5.77 -9.21 -2.84
CA PRO A 201 4.34 -8.97 -2.71
C PRO A 201 4.02 -8.20 -1.42
N TYR A 202 3.21 -7.15 -1.55
CA TYR A 202 2.69 -6.35 -0.45
C TYR A 202 1.17 -6.33 -0.50
N ASP A 203 0.54 -7.50 -0.42
CA ASP A 203 -0.93 -7.61 -0.40
C ASP A 203 -1.49 -6.87 0.81
N CYS A 204 -2.49 -6.03 0.58
CA CYS A 204 -3.21 -5.34 1.65
C CYS A 204 -4.28 -6.26 2.22
N ALA A 205 -4.26 -6.44 3.54
CA ALA A 205 -5.28 -7.21 4.27
C ALA A 205 -5.61 -6.55 5.60
N LEU A 206 -6.74 -6.93 6.19
CA LEU A 206 -7.13 -6.44 7.51
C LEU A 206 -6.52 -7.29 8.60
N VAL A 207 -5.91 -6.64 9.58
CA VAL A 207 -5.45 -7.27 10.83
C VAL A 207 -6.47 -6.95 11.92
N VAL A 208 -6.94 -7.97 12.62
CA VAL A 208 -7.97 -7.86 13.64
C VAL A 208 -7.54 -8.56 14.93
N ARG A 209 -7.90 -8.00 16.07
CA ARG A 209 -7.67 -8.62 17.37
C ARG A 209 -8.63 -9.79 17.58
N GLU A 210 -8.14 -10.91 18.08
CA GLU A 210 -8.97 -12.06 18.45
C GLU A 210 -10.01 -11.69 19.52
N ALA A 211 -9.65 -10.84 20.46
CA ALA A 211 -10.60 -10.32 21.46
C ALA A 211 -11.78 -9.61 20.79
N ALA A 212 -11.52 -8.76 19.77
CA ALA A 212 -12.59 -8.08 19.06
C ALA A 212 -13.50 -9.05 18.30
N LEU A 213 -12.94 -10.13 17.70
CA LEU A 213 -13.76 -11.17 17.06
C LEU A 213 -14.67 -11.90 18.03
N ARG A 214 -14.28 -12.02 19.31
CA ARG A 214 -15.14 -12.60 20.36
C ARG A 214 -16.17 -11.61 20.88
N ASP A 215 -15.76 -10.34 21.04
CA ASP A 215 -16.59 -9.29 21.68
C ASP A 215 -17.66 -8.72 20.74
N PHE A 216 -17.49 -8.84 19.42
CA PHE A 216 -18.38 -8.30 18.39
C PHE A 216 -18.88 -9.43 17.46
N PRO A 217 -20.02 -10.07 17.75
CA PRO A 217 -20.62 -11.07 16.86
C PRO A 217 -20.86 -10.53 15.45
N GLY A 218 -20.55 -11.32 14.42
CA GLY A 218 -20.67 -10.92 13.01
C GLY A 218 -19.47 -10.10 12.47
N LEU A 219 -18.48 -9.76 13.32
CA LEU A 219 -17.32 -8.97 12.88
C LEU A 219 -16.50 -9.70 11.82
N ARG A 220 -16.26 -11.01 11.99
CA ARG A 220 -15.48 -11.80 11.03
C ARG A 220 -16.13 -11.80 9.65
N GLU A 221 -17.41 -12.06 9.60
CA GLU A 221 -18.21 -12.08 8.38
C GLU A 221 -18.20 -10.72 7.68
N ALA A 222 -18.41 -9.66 8.44
CA ALA A 222 -18.35 -8.29 7.91
C ALA A 222 -16.97 -7.95 7.33
N LEU A 223 -15.87 -8.33 8.00
CA LEU A 223 -14.53 -8.11 7.47
C LEU A 223 -14.24 -8.94 6.21
N GLN A 224 -14.75 -10.17 6.14
CA GLN A 224 -14.59 -11.04 4.97
C GLN A 224 -15.31 -10.52 3.72
N GLU A 225 -16.42 -9.79 3.88
CA GLU A 225 -17.11 -9.15 2.75
C GLU A 225 -16.27 -8.14 1.99
N LEU A 226 -15.23 -7.58 2.61
CA LEU A 226 -14.27 -6.66 1.97
C LEU A 226 -13.16 -7.39 1.20
N SER A 227 -12.96 -8.68 1.42
CA SER A 227 -11.91 -9.46 0.77
C SER A 227 -12.12 -9.54 -0.74
N GLY A 228 -11.07 -9.29 -1.53
CA GLY A 228 -11.12 -9.29 -2.99
C GLY A 228 -11.92 -8.14 -3.62
N ARG A 229 -12.45 -7.18 -2.84
CA ARG A 229 -13.36 -6.13 -3.35
C ARG A 229 -12.65 -4.89 -3.88
N ILE A 230 -11.39 -4.71 -3.58
CA ILE A 230 -10.62 -3.53 -3.98
C ILE A 230 -9.50 -3.96 -4.93
N THR A 231 -9.65 -3.67 -6.22
CA THR A 231 -8.56 -3.89 -7.19
C THR A 231 -7.52 -2.78 -7.13
N GLY A 232 -6.31 -3.01 -7.67
CA GLY A 232 -5.28 -1.96 -7.77
C GLY A 232 -5.79 -0.72 -8.53
N ASP A 233 -6.55 -0.89 -9.62
CA ASP A 233 -7.17 0.22 -10.36
C ASP A 233 -8.19 0.97 -9.52
N THR A 234 -8.98 0.26 -8.74
CA THR A 234 -9.92 0.89 -7.81
C THR A 234 -9.17 1.69 -6.76
N MET A 235 -8.10 1.13 -6.18
CA MET A 235 -7.33 1.84 -5.15
C MET A 235 -6.65 3.11 -5.71
N ARG A 236 -6.07 3.04 -6.91
CA ARG A 236 -5.52 4.24 -7.60
C ARG A 236 -6.57 5.34 -7.77
N ARG A 237 -7.80 4.99 -8.18
CA ARG A 237 -8.89 5.97 -8.32
C ARG A 237 -9.28 6.58 -6.98
N LEU A 238 -9.40 5.77 -5.91
CA LEU A 238 -9.72 6.26 -4.57
C LEU A 238 -8.63 7.19 -4.04
N ASN A 239 -7.36 6.83 -4.22
CA ASN A 239 -6.23 7.68 -3.86
C ASN A 239 -6.22 8.99 -4.66
N TYR A 240 -6.54 8.96 -5.95
CA TYR A 240 -6.64 10.18 -6.75
C TYR A 240 -7.79 11.11 -6.29
N GLU A 241 -8.93 10.56 -5.88
CA GLU A 241 -10.03 11.36 -5.32
C GLU A 241 -9.58 12.12 -4.05
N LEU A 242 -8.72 11.52 -3.22
CA LEU A 242 -8.18 12.17 -2.03
C LEU A 242 -7.04 13.14 -2.37
N ASP A 243 -5.98 12.66 -3.03
CA ASP A 243 -4.74 13.43 -3.23
C ASP A 243 -4.83 14.43 -4.38
N GLY A 244 -5.52 14.05 -5.46
CA GLY A 244 -5.65 14.89 -6.66
C GLY A 244 -6.87 15.82 -6.65
N ARG A 245 -7.99 15.37 -6.08
CA ARG A 245 -9.25 16.14 -6.02
C ARG A 245 -9.58 16.70 -4.65
N HIS A 246 -8.76 16.37 -3.63
CA HIS A 246 -8.89 16.85 -2.25
C HIS A 246 -10.27 16.54 -1.62
N ARG A 247 -10.90 15.43 -2.03
CA ARG A 247 -12.16 15.00 -1.45
C ARG A 247 -11.93 14.34 -0.09
N PRO A 248 -12.84 14.54 0.88
CA PRO A 248 -12.72 13.89 2.19
C PRO A 248 -12.74 12.36 2.08
N ALA A 249 -11.83 11.67 2.78
CA ALA A 249 -11.74 10.20 2.80
C ALA A 249 -13.09 9.54 3.15
N ARG A 250 -13.86 10.16 4.05
CA ARG A 250 -15.19 9.70 4.46
C ARG A 250 -16.19 9.65 3.30
N GLU A 251 -16.17 10.64 2.42
CA GLU A 251 -17.05 10.69 1.24
C GLU A 251 -16.63 9.68 0.18
N ILE A 252 -15.31 9.56 -0.02
CA ILE A 252 -14.73 8.59 -0.96
C ILE A 252 -15.12 7.17 -0.54
N ALA A 253 -14.94 6.83 0.73
CA ALA A 253 -15.30 5.54 1.31
C ALA A 253 -16.81 5.24 1.13
N ARG A 254 -17.69 6.21 1.42
CA ARG A 254 -19.12 6.07 1.21
C ARG A 254 -19.47 5.80 -0.25
N GLY A 255 -18.84 6.53 -1.17
CA GLY A 255 -19.06 6.33 -2.61
C GLY A 255 -18.62 4.94 -3.07
N PHE A 256 -17.47 4.46 -2.59
CA PHE A 256 -16.99 3.11 -2.87
C PHE A 256 -17.94 2.03 -2.35
N LEU A 257 -18.34 2.10 -1.07
CA LEU A 257 -19.24 1.11 -0.45
C LEU A 257 -20.58 1.02 -1.16
N ARG A 258 -21.15 2.18 -1.55
CA ARG A 258 -22.38 2.22 -2.34
C ARG A 258 -22.20 1.55 -3.72
N GLY A 259 -21.13 1.87 -4.43
CA GLY A 259 -20.85 1.29 -5.74
C GLY A 259 -20.54 -0.21 -5.71
N ALA A 260 -20.01 -0.70 -4.58
CA ALA A 260 -19.70 -2.11 -4.36
C ALA A 260 -20.88 -2.93 -3.79
N GLY A 261 -22.02 -2.31 -3.48
CA GLY A 261 -23.18 -2.96 -2.86
C GLY A 261 -22.93 -3.39 -1.40
N LEU A 262 -22.08 -2.65 -0.68
CA LEU A 262 -21.64 -2.95 0.70
C LEU A 262 -22.23 -1.98 1.76
N GLN A 263 -23.28 -1.25 1.38
CA GLN A 263 -24.03 -0.37 2.31
C GLN A 263 -25.13 -1.13 3.03
#